data_3ad43a0aaeb0061616b9880829ad7100
#
_entry.id   3ad43a0aaeb0061616b9880829ad7100
#
_cell.length_a   1.000
_cell.length_b   1.000
_cell.length_c   1.000
_cell.angle_alpha   90.00
_cell.angle_beta   90.00
_cell.angle_gamma   90.00
#
_symmetry.space_group_name_H-M   'P 1'
#
loop_
_entity.id
_entity.type
_entity.pdbx_description
1 polymer ?
#
loop_
_entity_poly.entity_id
_entity_poly.type
_entity_poly.pdbx_seq_one_letter_code
_entity_poly.pdbx_strand_id
1 'polypeptide(L)'
;MILYQKGFKHEKTEEWWVVEADVDKWIAGFFKKFGTYNYIIYLTGKGNFREKSAVTHKYKGNRTKPKPRWHADIKQYLIHMHHTKLIEGMEADDAIAMHLTRNPNSIHIGIDKDLFQVQGWHYRYATHNAEEIPLRYISNEGFLELQVGPKKKKLVGGGYPWFYAQMLMGDKTDNIVGPKGYGDVTAYNVLDGAVTEREYYERVQQCYEEAFEEHELRLRENANLLWMVRGYDDTGELIMWE
;
A
#
# COMPACT_ATOMS: atom_id res chain seq x y z
N MET A 1 -7.67 0.97 6.41
CA MET A 1 -8.65 1.34 5.36
C MET A 1 -10.11 1.24 5.82
N ILE A 2 -10.57 0.08 6.37
CA ILE A 2 -11.94 -0.13 6.86
C ILE A 2 -12.43 0.98 7.82
N LEU A 3 -11.56 1.45 8.74
CA LEU A 3 -11.89 2.49 9.73
C LEU A 3 -12.40 3.79 9.09
N TYR A 4 -11.76 4.20 8.00
CA TYR A 4 -12.17 5.42 7.28
C TYR A 4 -13.41 5.19 6.42
N GLN A 5 -13.47 4.07 5.69
CA GLN A 5 -14.62 3.80 4.82
C GLN A 5 -15.92 3.66 5.61
N LYS A 6 -15.90 2.85 6.66
CA LYS A 6 -17.09 2.65 7.51
C LYS A 6 -17.37 3.88 8.36
N GLY A 7 -16.34 4.54 8.88
CA GLY A 7 -16.50 5.79 9.63
C GLY A 7 -17.15 6.89 8.81
N PHE A 8 -16.69 7.15 7.57
CA PHE A 8 -17.32 8.16 6.71
C PHE A 8 -18.71 7.77 6.22
N LYS A 9 -18.94 6.48 5.93
CA LYS A 9 -20.29 5.99 5.58
C LYS A 9 -21.30 6.29 6.68
N HIS A 10 -20.88 6.17 7.93
CA HIS A 10 -21.73 6.33 9.10
C HIS A 10 -21.53 7.66 9.85
N GLU A 11 -21.00 8.69 9.20
CA GLU A 11 -20.73 10.00 9.83
C GLU A 11 -21.97 10.63 10.49
N LYS A 12 -23.15 10.39 9.89
CA LYS A 12 -24.44 10.89 10.38
C LYS A 12 -25.25 9.84 11.17
N THR A 13 -24.74 8.62 11.33
CA THR A 13 -25.42 7.55 12.07
C THR A 13 -25.22 7.80 13.55
N GLU A 14 -26.28 7.80 14.34
CA GLU A 14 -26.24 8.06 15.79
C GLU A 14 -26.06 6.79 16.59
N GLU A 15 -26.55 5.66 16.09
CA GLU A 15 -26.62 4.39 16.80
C GLU A 15 -25.46 3.46 16.43
N TRP A 16 -24.68 3.09 17.43
CA TRP A 16 -23.50 2.24 17.25
C TRP A 16 -23.82 0.86 16.65
N TRP A 17 -24.93 0.24 17.05
CA TRP A 17 -25.30 -1.10 16.55
C TRP A 17 -25.47 -1.17 15.02
N VAL A 18 -25.86 -0.05 14.38
CA VAL A 18 -25.97 0.03 12.91
C VAL A 18 -24.59 -0.01 12.28
N VAL A 19 -23.62 0.66 12.87
CA VAL A 19 -22.21 0.67 12.41
C VAL A 19 -21.59 -0.71 12.56
N GLU A 20 -21.79 -1.32 13.72
CA GLU A 20 -21.35 -2.67 14.07
C GLU A 20 -21.86 -3.71 13.07
N ALA A 21 -23.17 -3.74 12.86
CA ALA A 21 -23.81 -4.65 11.91
C ALA A 21 -23.30 -4.48 10.46
N ASP A 22 -23.01 -3.25 10.04
CA ASP A 22 -22.43 -2.99 8.70
C ASP A 22 -20.97 -3.44 8.58
N VAL A 23 -20.20 -3.34 9.65
CA VAL A 23 -18.82 -3.86 9.72
C VAL A 23 -18.83 -5.38 9.60
N ASP A 24 -19.67 -6.06 10.38
CA ASP A 24 -19.81 -7.53 10.36
C ASP A 24 -20.29 -8.04 9.02
N LYS A 25 -21.31 -7.41 8.47
CA LYS A 25 -21.84 -7.75 7.13
C LYS A 25 -20.76 -7.61 6.05
N TRP A 26 -19.93 -6.60 6.15
CA TRP A 26 -18.85 -6.38 5.20
C TRP A 26 -17.77 -7.48 5.30
N ILE A 27 -17.35 -7.86 6.52
CA ILE A 27 -16.41 -8.95 6.76
C ILE A 27 -17.02 -10.28 6.29
N ALA A 28 -18.28 -10.58 6.65
CA ALA A 28 -18.98 -11.79 6.24
C ALA A 28 -19.12 -11.92 4.71
N GLY A 29 -19.16 -10.78 4.00
CA GLY A 29 -19.14 -10.76 2.54
C GLY A 29 -17.88 -11.40 1.94
N PHE A 30 -16.72 -11.22 2.57
CA PHE A 30 -15.48 -11.86 2.14
C PHE A 30 -15.45 -13.35 2.49
N PHE A 31 -16.01 -13.76 3.63
CA PHE A 31 -16.15 -15.18 3.97
C PHE A 31 -16.96 -15.92 2.90
N LYS A 32 -18.07 -15.33 2.49
CA LYS A 32 -18.89 -15.88 1.42
C LYS A 32 -18.16 -15.92 0.07
N LYS A 33 -17.40 -14.86 -0.24
CA LYS A 33 -16.68 -14.74 -1.52
C LYS A 33 -15.54 -15.75 -1.65
N PHE A 34 -14.78 -15.96 -0.58
CA PHE A 34 -13.56 -16.79 -0.59
C PHE A 34 -13.74 -18.17 0.06
N GLY A 35 -14.91 -18.47 0.60
CA GLY A 35 -15.23 -19.78 1.18
C GLY A 35 -14.39 -20.11 2.44
N THR A 36 -13.97 -19.12 3.20
CA THR A 36 -13.14 -19.31 4.38
C THR A 36 -13.50 -18.35 5.51
N TYR A 37 -13.34 -18.82 6.75
CA TYR A 37 -13.43 -18.01 7.97
C TYR A 37 -12.05 -17.77 8.62
N ASN A 38 -10.99 -18.28 7.99
CA ASN A 38 -9.63 -18.06 8.46
C ASN A 38 -9.12 -16.70 7.91
N TYR A 39 -9.04 -15.71 8.77
CA TYR A 39 -8.64 -14.36 8.40
C TYR A 39 -7.90 -13.65 9.53
N ILE A 40 -7.14 -12.63 9.19
CA ILE A 40 -6.50 -11.70 10.11
C ILE A 40 -6.70 -10.28 9.59
N ILE A 41 -7.11 -9.38 10.48
CA ILE A 41 -7.17 -7.94 10.19
C ILE A 41 -5.91 -7.30 10.78
N TYR A 42 -5.20 -6.53 9.97
CA TYR A 42 -4.05 -5.75 10.43
C TYR A 42 -4.45 -4.28 10.55
N LEU A 43 -4.15 -3.67 11.70
CA LEU A 43 -4.37 -2.26 11.95
C LEU A 43 -3.07 -1.60 12.38
N THR A 44 -2.78 -0.43 11.84
CA THR A 44 -1.63 0.38 12.25
C THR A 44 -1.85 0.94 13.66
N GLY A 45 -0.86 0.70 14.53
CA GLY A 45 -0.79 1.18 15.90
C GLY A 45 -0.03 2.50 16.01
N LYS A 46 0.95 2.54 16.92
CA LYS A 46 1.80 3.71 17.19
C LYS A 46 3.20 3.51 16.60
N GLY A 47 3.82 4.61 16.23
CA GLY A 47 5.15 4.63 15.65
C GLY A 47 5.17 4.12 14.21
N ASN A 48 6.11 4.63 13.45
CA ASN A 48 6.36 4.18 12.09
C ASN A 48 7.81 4.49 11.75
N PHE A 49 8.60 3.50 11.39
CA PHE A 49 10.00 3.69 11.02
C PHE A 49 10.17 4.71 9.88
N ARG A 50 9.17 4.81 8.98
CA ARG A 50 9.17 5.80 7.87
C ARG A 50 9.22 7.25 8.36
N GLU A 51 8.73 7.55 9.55
CA GLU A 51 8.82 8.89 10.14
C GLU A 51 10.28 9.28 10.43
N LYS A 52 11.14 8.29 10.72
CA LYS A 52 12.57 8.49 10.93
C LYS A 52 13.37 8.42 9.63
N SER A 53 12.93 7.61 8.68
CA SER A 53 13.56 7.47 7.36
C SER A 53 13.32 8.67 6.45
N ALA A 54 12.27 9.43 6.70
CA ALA A 54 11.88 10.62 5.94
C ALA A 54 12.72 11.83 6.37
N VAL A 55 13.81 12.10 5.64
CA VAL A 55 14.79 13.15 5.95
C VAL A 55 14.45 14.46 5.25
N THR A 56 14.03 14.40 3.98
CA THR A 56 13.82 15.59 3.15
C THR A 56 12.42 16.18 3.28
N HIS A 57 11.40 15.34 3.44
CA HIS A 57 10.01 15.76 3.59
C HIS A 57 9.32 14.93 4.66
N LYS A 58 8.56 15.57 5.54
CA LYS A 58 7.83 14.87 6.59
C LYS A 58 6.87 13.82 5.98
N TYR A 59 7.08 12.56 6.31
CA TYR A 59 6.20 11.46 5.88
C TYR A 59 4.74 11.72 6.31
N LYS A 60 3.80 11.62 5.36
CA LYS A 60 2.38 11.91 5.58
C LYS A 60 2.08 13.30 6.17
N GLY A 61 3.02 14.27 6.04
CA GLY A 61 2.93 15.59 6.63
C GLY A 61 1.79 16.46 6.07
N ASN A 62 1.25 16.08 4.91
CA ASN A 62 0.13 16.73 4.23
C ASN A 62 -1.26 16.20 4.67
N ARG A 63 -1.31 15.22 5.59
CA ARG A 63 -2.58 14.66 6.09
C ARG A 63 -3.17 15.53 7.18
N THR A 64 -4.14 16.38 6.82
CA THR A 64 -4.80 17.33 7.74
C THR A 64 -6.25 16.98 8.04
N LYS A 65 -6.86 16.05 7.31
CA LYS A 65 -8.27 15.70 7.48
C LYS A 65 -8.51 15.00 8.83
N PRO A 66 -9.54 15.41 9.58
CA PRO A 66 -9.90 14.73 10.81
C PRO A 66 -10.33 13.28 10.56
N LYS A 67 -10.18 12.46 11.59
CA LYS A 67 -10.72 11.10 11.57
C LYS A 67 -12.25 11.16 11.63
N PRO A 68 -12.96 10.24 10.93
CA PRO A 68 -14.42 10.19 11.00
C PRO A 68 -14.92 9.82 12.40
N ARG A 69 -16.16 10.16 12.70
CA ARG A 69 -16.83 10.00 14.01
C ARG A 69 -16.57 8.63 14.66
N TRP A 70 -16.81 7.54 13.94
CA TRP A 70 -16.74 6.18 14.48
C TRP A 70 -15.37 5.50 14.33
N HIS A 71 -14.33 6.25 13.94
CA HIS A 71 -13.00 5.67 13.68
C HIS A 71 -12.42 4.93 14.88
N ALA A 72 -12.53 5.50 16.07
CA ALA A 72 -11.99 4.90 17.29
C ALA A 72 -12.82 3.69 17.75
N ASP A 73 -14.14 3.82 17.68
CA ASP A 73 -15.06 2.76 18.09
C ASP A 73 -14.96 1.54 17.19
N ILE A 74 -14.92 1.73 15.85
CA ILE A 74 -14.69 0.64 14.90
C ILE A 74 -13.32 -0.02 15.17
N LYS A 75 -12.27 0.75 15.47
CA LYS A 75 -10.95 0.20 15.80
C LYS A 75 -11.03 -0.70 17.03
N GLN A 76 -11.65 -0.26 18.10
CA GLN A 76 -11.82 -1.04 19.33
C GLN A 76 -12.68 -2.28 19.08
N TYR A 77 -13.76 -2.14 18.34
CA TYR A 77 -14.64 -3.25 17.97
C TYR A 77 -13.87 -4.36 17.23
N LEU A 78 -13.11 -3.99 16.20
CA LEU A 78 -12.30 -4.94 15.45
C LEU A 78 -11.27 -5.66 16.33
N ILE A 79 -10.62 -4.93 17.26
CA ILE A 79 -9.63 -5.52 18.18
C ILE A 79 -10.26 -6.52 19.12
N HIS A 80 -11.48 -6.27 19.63
CA HIS A 80 -12.12 -7.11 20.64
C HIS A 80 -12.94 -8.25 20.04
N MET A 81 -13.57 -8.04 18.88
CA MET A 81 -14.56 -8.97 18.33
C MET A 81 -14.04 -9.75 17.11
N HIS A 82 -12.92 -9.33 16.49
CA HIS A 82 -12.38 -9.95 15.30
C HIS A 82 -10.92 -10.35 15.48
N HIS A 83 -10.42 -11.28 14.63
CA HIS A 83 -9.00 -11.65 14.60
C HIS A 83 -8.15 -10.49 14.10
N THR A 84 -7.88 -9.54 14.99
CA THR A 84 -7.19 -8.29 14.67
C THR A 84 -5.84 -8.22 15.35
N LYS A 85 -4.80 -7.85 14.60
CA LYS A 85 -3.47 -7.51 15.11
C LYS A 85 -3.22 -6.02 14.98
N LEU A 86 -2.91 -5.38 16.10
CA LEU A 86 -2.43 -4.01 16.13
C LEU A 86 -0.90 -4.02 15.96
N ILE A 87 -0.42 -3.34 14.94
CA ILE A 87 0.99 -3.34 14.53
C ILE A 87 1.65 -2.07 15.02
N GLU A 88 2.70 -2.22 15.82
CA GLU A 88 3.50 -1.12 16.38
C GLU A 88 4.84 -1.00 15.63
N GLY A 89 5.34 0.22 15.48
CA GLY A 89 6.65 0.51 14.87
C GLY A 89 6.69 0.53 13.34
N MET A 90 5.64 -0.03 12.69
CA MET A 90 5.49 -0.02 11.22
C MET A 90 4.01 0.11 10.84
N GLU A 91 3.71 0.15 9.55
CA GLU A 91 2.33 0.20 9.06
C GLU A 91 1.71 -1.21 8.96
N ALA A 92 0.39 -1.27 8.97
CA ALA A 92 -0.35 -2.52 8.77
C ALA A 92 0.01 -3.18 7.42
N ASP A 93 0.32 -2.36 6.40
CA ASP A 93 0.65 -2.81 5.05
C ASP A 93 1.99 -3.58 5.04
N ASP A 94 2.98 -3.19 5.86
CA ASP A 94 4.22 -3.95 6.04
C ASP A 94 3.93 -5.33 6.69
N ALA A 95 3.08 -5.37 7.70
CA ALA A 95 2.70 -6.64 8.32
C ALA A 95 1.94 -7.56 7.36
N ILE A 96 1.11 -7.00 6.47
CA ILE A 96 0.44 -7.74 5.39
C ILE A 96 1.47 -8.27 4.41
N ALA A 97 2.44 -7.45 3.98
CA ALA A 97 3.52 -7.85 3.08
C ALA A 97 4.34 -9.01 3.65
N MET A 98 4.74 -8.91 4.93
CA MET A 98 5.42 -10.00 5.64
C MET A 98 4.57 -11.28 5.73
N HIS A 99 3.26 -11.11 5.95
CA HIS A 99 2.34 -12.25 6.02
C HIS A 99 2.24 -12.97 4.67
N LEU A 100 2.05 -12.22 3.58
CA LEU A 100 2.01 -12.78 2.22
C LEU A 100 3.29 -13.51 1.86
N THR A 101 4.44 -12.91 2.17
CA THR A 101 5.76 -13.51 1.90
C THR A 101 5.94 -14.84 2.63
N ARG A 102 5.48 -14.95 3.87
CA ARG A 102 5.59 -16.17 4.69
C ARG A 102 4.50 -17.20 4.42
N ASN A 103 3.36 -16.78 3.86
CA ASN A 103 2.17 -17.61 3.66
C ASN A 103 1.65 -17.47 2.23
N PRO A 104 2.26 -18.15 1.24
CA PRO A 104 1.95 -17.97 -0.19
C PRO A 104 0.49 -18.26 -0.58
N ASN A 105 -0.23 -19.03 0.25
CA ASN A 105 -1.64 -19.36 0.04
C ASN A 105 -2.60 -18.31 0.64
N SER A 106 -2.09 -17.25 1.24
CA SER A 106 -2.92 -16.16 1.76
C SER A 106 -3.36 -15.21 0.66
N ILE A 107 -4.54 -14.61 0.85
CA ILE A 107 -5.08 -13.60 -0.05
C ILE A 107 -5.06 -12.25 0.66
N HIS A 108 -4.36 -11.28 0.09
CA HIS A 108 -4.52 -9.88 0.49
C HIS A 108 -5.87 -9.36 0.00
N ILE A 109 -6.67 -8.85 0.92
CA ILE A 109 -7.94 -8.18 0.63
C ILE A 109 -7.83 -6.72 1.04
N GLY A 110 -7.73 -5.82 0.07
CA GLY A 110 -7.52 -4.39 0.35
C GLY A 110 -7.82 -3.51 -0.85
N ILE A 111 -7.59 -2.21 -0.69
CA ILE A 111 -7.67 -1.24 -1.79
C ILE A 111 -6.35 -0.54 -2.05
N ASP A 112 -5.36 -0.78 -1.20
CA ASP A 112 -4.06 -0.16 -1.34
C ASP A 112 -3.30 -0.77 -2.51
N LYS A 113 -2.94 0.09 -3.47
CA LYS A 113 -2.19 -0.29 -4.66
C LYS A 113 -0.72 -0.61 -4.35
N ASP A 114 -0.21 -0.10 -3.22
CA ASP A 114 1.20 -0.21 -2.88
C ASP A 114 1.56 -1.64 -2.49
N LEU A 115 0.60 -2.38 -1.94
CA LEU A 115 0.76 -3.82 -1.68
C LEU A 115 0.89 -4.68 -2.95
N PHE A 116 0.55 -4.17 -4.13
CA PHE A 116 0.75 -4.90 -5.38
C PHE A 116 2.22 -5.06 -5.78
N GLN A 117 3.15 -4.36 -5.13
CA GLN A 117 4.59 -4.65 -5.27
C GLN A 117 5.01 -5.98 -4.63
N VAL A 118 4.17 -6.58 -3.78
CA VAL A 118 4.47 -7.80 -3.04
C VAL A 118 3.91 -9.01 -3.78
N GLN A 119 4.74 -10.04 -3.97
CA GLN A 119 4.31 -11.30 -4.57
C GLN A 119 3.22 -11.97 -3.73
N GLY A 120 2.18 -12.48 -4.40
CA GLY A 120 1.10 -13.20 -3.74
C GLY A 120 -0.26 -13.03 -4.41
N TRP A 121 -1.30 -13.52 -3.74
CA TRP A 121 -2.68 -13.39 -4.19
C TRP A 121 -3.28 -12.07 -3.68
N HIS A 122 -3.83 -11.28 -4.59
CA HIS A 122 -4.42 -9.98 -4.29
C HIS A 122 -5.84 -9.89 -4.82
N TYR A 123 -6.70 -9.33 -4.00
CA TYR A 123 -8.06 -8.94 -4.35
C TYR A 123 -8.31 -7.51 -3.89
N ARG A 124 -8.69 -6.63 -4.82
CA ARG A 124 -9.11 -5.27 -4.50
C ARG A 124 -10.62 -5.16 -4.66
N TYR A 125 -11.32 -4.92 -3.56
CA TYR A 125 -12.75 -4.70 -3.61
C TYR A 125 -13.10 -3.31 -4.15
N ALA A 126 -14.29 -3.20 -4.77
CA ALA A 126 -14.78 -1.93 -5.30
C ALA A 126 -15.03 -0.91 -4.20
N THR A 127 -14.75 0.35 -4.49
CA THR A 127 -15.10 1.51 -3.65
C THR A 127 -15.80 2.56 -4.50
N HIS A 128 -16.26 3.66 -3.87
CA HIS A 128 -16.82 4.79 -4.63
C HIS A 128 -15.84 5.34 -5.70
N ASN A 129 -14.52 5.27 -5.43
CA ASN A 129 -13.48 5.87 -6.27
C ASN A 129 -12.61 4.85 -7.03
N ALA A 130 -12.88 3.56 -6.89
CA ALA A 130 -12.06 2.53 -7.52
C ALA A 130 -12.88 1.29 -7.84
N GLU A 131 -12.68 0.77 -9.05
CA GLU A 131 -13.29 -0.48 -9.49
C GLU A 131 -12.67 -1.69 -8.79
N GLU A 132 -13.43 -2.79 -8.76
CA GLU A 132 -12.94 -4.07 -8.29
C GLU A 132 -11.78 -4.55 -9.19
N ILE A 133 -10.72 -5.07 -8.56
CA ILE A 133 -9.75 -5.91 -9.25
C ILE A 133 -10.00 -7.34 -8.77
N PRO A 134 -10.41 -8.25 -9.66
CA PRO A 134 -10.62 -9.65 -9.32
C PRO A 134 -9.39 -10.29 -8.70
N LEU A 135 -9.60 -11.39 -7.98
CA LEU A 135 -8.50 -12.17 -7.43
C LEU A 135 -7.49 -12.52 -8.52
N ARG A 136 -6.23 -12.12 -8.28
CA ARG A 136 -5.12 -12.38 -9.18
C ARG A 136 -3.85 -12.66 -8.41
N TYR A 137 -2.98 -13.48 -8.98
CA TYR A 137 -1.64 -13.66 -8.47
C TYR A 137 -0.71 -12.62 -9.11
N ILE A 138 0.15 -12.02 -8.32
CA ILE A 138 1.22 -11.12 -8.75
C ILE A 138 2.55 -11.80 -8.44
N SER A 139 3.40 -11.98 -9.43
CA SER A 139 4.78 -12.46 -9.24
C SER A 139 5.73 -11.30 -8.98
N ASN A 140 6.96 -11.59 -8.59
CA ASN A 140 7.99 -10.56 -8.41
C ASN A 140 8.32 -9.84 -9.73
N GLU A 141 8.37 -10.57 -10.84
CA GLU A 141 8.59 -10.02 -12.18
C GLU A 141 7.47 -9.09 -12.61
N GLY A 142 6.28 -9.30 -12.08
CA GLY A 142 5.14 -8.40 -12.14
C GLY A 142 4.77 -7.93 -13.55
N PHE A 143 4.27 -6.69 -13.62
CA PHE A 143 3.87 -6.05 -14.87
C PHE A 143 3.72 -4.54 -14.70
N LEU A 144 3.78 -3.80 -15.81
CA LEU A 144 3.32 -2.41 -15.93
C LEU A 144 2.37 -2.29 -17.11
N GLU A 145 1.30 -1.52 -16.94
CA GLU A 145 0.28 -1.30 -17.97
C GLU A 145 -0.26 0.13 -17.89
N LEU A 146 -0.35 0.80 -19.04
CA LEU A 146 -1.03 2.08 -19.17
C LEU A 146 -2.51 1.89 -19.51
N GLN A 147 -3.37 2.02 -18.51
CA GLN A 147 -4.81 1.99 -18.72
C GLN A 147 -5.33 3.33 -19.24
N VAL A 148 -6.09 3.29 -20.33
CA VAL A 148 -6.70 4.48 -20.93
C VAL A 148 -8.01 4.79 -20.21
N GLY A 149 -7.98 5.82 -19.39
CA GLY A 149 -9.19 6.34 -18.75
C GLY A 149 -9.84 7.48 -19.56
N PRO A 150 -11.06 7.91 -19.18
CA PRO A 150 -11.79 8.95 -19.91
C PRO A 150 -11.07 10.31 -20.00
N LYS A 151 -10.22 10.63 -19.02
CA LYS A 151 -9.53 11.93 -18.93
C LYS A 151 -8.02 11.81 -19.08
N LYS A 152 -7.42 10.68 -18.73
CA LYS A 152 -5.97 10.49 -18.75
C LYS A 152 -5.62 9.01 -18.75
N LYS A 153 -4.40 8.72 -19.23
CA LYS A 153 -3.79 7.42 -19.02
C LYS A 153 -3.36 7.30 -17.56
N LYS A 154 -3.50 6.13 -16.98
CA LYS A 154 -3.09 5.80 -15.62
C LYS A 154 -2.20 4.58 -15.64
N LEU A 155 -1.05 4.66 -14.98
CA LEU A 155 -0.18 3.53 -14.80
C LEU A 155 -0.70 2.63 -13.68
N VAL A 156 -0.75 1.35 -13.96
CA VAL A 156 -1.03 0.28 -13.00
C VAL A 156 0.04 -0.78 -13.12
N GLY A 157 0.30 -1.50 -12.04
CA GLY A 157 1.35 -2.49 -12.06
C GLY A 157 1.31 -3.43 -10.87
N GLY A 158 2.28 -4.34 -10.85
CA GLY A 158 2.55 -5.28 -9.77
C GLY A 158 4.00 -5.74 -9.81
N GLY A 159 4.47 -6.35 -8.69
CA GLY A 159 5.84 -6.80 -8.55
C GLY A 159 6.87 -5.68 -8.49
N TYR A 160 8.13 -6.00 -8.80
CA TYR A 160 9.22 -5.01 -8.85
C TYR A 160 8.93 -3.85 -9.83
N PRO A 161 8.39 -4.09 -11.04
CA PRO A 161 8.09 -2.98 -11.95
C PRO A 161 7.22 -1.90 -11.30
N TRP A 162 6.24 -2.30 -10.50
CA TRP A 162 5.37 -1.36 -9.81
C TRP A 162 6.10 -0.54 -8.74
N PHE A 163 6.96 -1.18 -7.95
CA PHE A 163 7.79 -0.49 -6.97
C PHE A 163 8.67 0.59 -7.64
N TYR A 164 9.39 0.24 -8.71
CA TYR A 164 10.25 1.17 -9.43
C TYR A 164 9.46 2.28 -10.14
N ALA A 165 8.26 1.98 -10.63
CA ALA A 165 7.37 3.01 -11.16
C ALA A 165 6.94 4.02 -10.07
N GLN A 166 6.65 3.53 -8.86
CA GLN A 166 6.34 4.41 -7.72
C GLN A 166 7.54 5.27 -7.32
N MET A 167 8.76 4.77 -7.38
CA MET A 167 9.97 5.58 -7.14
C MET A 167 10.05 6.77 -8.09
N LEU A 168 9.74 6.60 -9.37
CA LEU A 168 9.71 7.70 -10.34
C LEU A 168 8.54 8.66 -10.09
N MET A 169 7.33 8.14 -9.86
CA MET A 169 6.14 8.97 -9.69
C MET A 169 6.07 9.67 -8.33
N GLY A 170 6.74 9.10 -7.31
CA GLY A 170 6.51 9.44 -5.91
C GLY A 170 5.11 9.05 -5.44
N ASP A 171 4.76 9.41 -4.20
CA ASP A 171 3.40 9.31 -3.67
C ASP A 171 2.97 10.61 -2.97
N LYS A 172 2.04 11.32 -3.61
CA LYS A 172 1.49 12.57 -3.08
C LYS A 172 0.70 12.37 -1.79
N THR A 173 0.09 11.19 -1.61
CA THR A 173 -0.70 10.87 -0.42
C THR A 173 0.18 10.75 0.81
N ASP A 174 1.38 10.22 0.63
CA ASP A 174 2.36 10.01 1.68
C ASP A 174 3.45 11.08 1.73
N ASN A 175 3.31 12.12 0.89
CA ASN A 175 4.25 13.24 0.77
C ASN A 175 5.65 12.80 0.32
N ILE A 176 5.73 11.80 -0.56
CA ILE A 176 6.96 11.30 -1.16
C ILE A 176 7.13 11.95 -2.54
N VAL A 177 8.22 12.73 -2.68
CA VAL A 177 8.48 13.50 -3.90
C VAL A 177 9.47 12.75 -4.78
N GLY A 178 8.99 12.21 -5.90
CA GLY A 178 9.83 11.64 -6.97
C GLY A 178 10.48 12.70 -7.88
N PRO A 179 11.29 12.28 -8.86
CA PRO A 179 11.86 13.16 -9.87
C PRO A 179 10.80 14.00 -10.57
N LYS A 180 11.12 15.27 -10.84
CA LYS A 180 10.16 16.21 -11.45
C LYS A 180 9.86 15.79 -12.89
N GLY A 181 8.56 15.76 -13.25
CA GLY A 181 8.11 15.44 -14.61
C GLY A 181 7.76 13.96 -14.84
N TYR A 182 8.00 13.11 -13.87
CA TYR A 182 7.69 11.67 -13.96
C TYR A 182 6.28 11.38 -13.42
N GLY A 183 5.29 11.47 -14.32
CA GLY A 183 3.94 10.98 -14.06
C GLY A 183 3.71 9.60 -14.68
N ASP A 184 2.47 9.12 -14.66
CA ASP A 184 2.07 7.79 -15.14
C ASP A 184 2.69 7.38 -16.48
N VAL A 185 2.62 8.26 -17.49
CA VAL A 185 3.10 7.97 -18.86
C VAL A 185 4.62 7.99 -18.95
N THR A 186 5.26 9.00 -18.32
CA THR A 186 6.72 9.13 -18.37
C THR A 186 7.39 7.99 -17.63
N ALA A 187 6.88 7.62 -16.45
CA ALA A 187 7.39 6.48 -15.69
C ALA A 187 7.26 5.17 -16.47
N TYR A 188 6.11 4.96 -17.13
CA TYR A 188 5.94 3.81 -18.03
C TYR A 188 6.99 3.78 -19.13
N ASN A 189 7.15 4.89 -19.87
CA ASN A 189 8.08 4.94 -21.01
C ASN A 189 9.54 4.70 -20.60
N VAL A 190 9.93 5.14 -19.39
CA VAL A 190 11.29 4.87 -18.88
C VAL A 190 11.49 3.40 -18.58
N LEU A 191 10.47 2.75 -18.01
CA LEU A 191 10.57 1.38 -17.53
C LEU A 191 10.18 0.34 -18.57
N ASP A 192 9.54 0.75 -19.67
CA ASP A 192 9.11 -0.15 -20.75
C ASP A 192 10.28 -0.89 -21.39
N GLY A 193 10.14 -2.22 -21.53
CA GLY A 193 11.17 -3.10 -22.03
C GLY A 193 12.27 -3.48 -21.03
N ALA A 194 12.23 -3.01 -19.77
CA ALA A 194 13.05 -3.59 -18.71
C ALA A 194 12.51 -4.98 -18.33
N VAL A 195 13.39 -5.95 -18.13
CA VAL A 195 13.03 -7.35 -17.86
C VAL A 195 13.49 -7.80 -16.47
N THR A 196 14.65 -7.34 -16.04
CA THR A 196 15.24 -7.70 -14.76
C THR A 196 15.09 -6.58 -13.73
N GLU A 197 15.07 -6.93 -12.44
CA GLU A 197 15.05 -5.96 -11.37
C GLU A 197 16.22 -4.97 -11.47
N ARG A 198 17.39 -5.46 -11.85
CA ARG A 198 18.58 -4.63 -12.06
C ARG A 198 18.36 -3.58 -13.17
N GLU A 199 17.73 -3.92 -14.28
CA GLU A 199 17.44 -2.96 -15.35
C GLU A 199 16.45 -1.89 -14.89
N TYR A 200 15.42 -2.26 -14.09
CA TYR A 200 14.53 -1.29 -13.47
C TYR A 200 15.28 -0.33 -12.55
N TYR A 201 16.16 -0.88 -11.69
CA TYR A 201 16.99 -0.09 -10.80
C TYR A 201 17.89 0.90 -11.56
N GLU A 202 18.67 0.43 -12.54
CA GLU A 202 19.61 1.26 -13.30
C GLU A 202 18.90 2.42 -14.01
N ARG A 203 17.71 2.18 -14.58
CA ARG A 203 16.91 3.23 -15.21
C ARG A 203 16.38 4.26 -14.21
N VAL A 204 15.93 3.81 -13.04
CA VAL A 204 15.47 4.71 -11.98
C VAL A 204 16.63 5.51 -11.41
N GLN A 205 17.78 4.86 -11.16
CA GLN A 205 18.99 5.53 -10.69
C GLN A 205 19.39 6.68 -11.63
N GLN A 206 19.45 6.43 -12.92
CA GLN A 206 19.75 7.47 -13.92
C GLN A 206 18.79 8.66 -13.80
N CYS A 207 17.48 8.41 -13.68
CA CYS A 207 16.50 9.47 -13.52
C CYS A 207 16.71 10.30 -12.23
N TYR A 208 17.18 9.66 -11.14
CA TYR A 208 17.51 10.37 -9.91
C TYR A 208 18.79 11.17 -10.03
N GLU A 209 19.83 10.65 -10.69
CA GLU A 209 21.10 11.35 -10.99
C GLU A 209 20.84 12.63 -11.80
N GLU A 210 19.93 12.57 -12.79
CA GLU A 210 19.56 13.73 -13.59
C GLU A 210 18.70 14.77 -12.85
N ALA A 211 17.92 14.32 -11.84
CA ALA A 211 16.92 15.16 -11.18
C ALA A 211 17.38 15.80 -9.87
N PHE A 212 18.36 15.22 -9.16
CA PHE A 212 18.72 15.61 -7.82
C PHE A 212 20.25 15.73 -7.63
N GLU A 213 20.71 16.81 -7.00
CA GLU A 213 22.12 16.95 -6.61
C GLU A 213 22.52 15.86 -5.59
N GLU A 214 21.66 15.60 -4.60
CA GLU A 214 21.84 14.54 -3.60
C GLU A 214 21.11 13.25 -4.02
N HIS A 215 21.33 12.79 -5.25
CA HIS A 215 20.56 11.70 -5.87
C HIS A 215 20.60 10.39 -5.09
N GLU A 216 21.74 10.00 -4.54
CA GLU A 216 21.87 8.76 -3.75
C GLU A 216 21.01 8.82 -2.47
N LEU A 217 21.06 9.94 -1.75
CA LEU A 217 20.23 10.17 -0.56
C LEU A 217 18.75 10.10 -0.93
N ARG A 218 18.35 10.81 -1.99
CA ARG A 218 16.95 10.86 -2.45
C ARG A 218 16.43 9.53 -2.94
N LEU A 219 17.26 8.79 -3.69
CA LEU A 219 16.94 7.45 -4.17
C LEU A 219 16.69 6.51 -2.98
N ARG A 220 17.65 6.45 -2.04
CA ARG A 220 17.57 5.57 -0.88
C ARG A 220 16.41 5.94 0.06
N GLU A 221 16.20 7.23 0.31
CA GLU A 221 15.06 7.71 1.10
C GLU A 221 13.74 7.29 0.47
N ASN A 222 13.51 7.62 -0.80
CA ASN A 222 12.24 7.31 -1.48
C ASN A 222 12.03 5.79 -1.59
N ALA A 223 13.09 5.02 -1.86
CA ALA A 223 13.01 3.57 -1.88
C ALA A 223 12.54 3.03 -0.53
N ASN A 224 13.14 3.43 0.57
CA ASN A 224 12.78 2.96 1.91
C ASN A 224 11.38 3.44 2.36
N LEU A 225 10.91 4.59 1.87
CA LEU A 225 9.57 5.08 2.16
C LEU A 225 8.48 4.34 1.39
N LEU A 226 8.77 3.88 0.17
CA LEU A 226 7.84 3.18 -0.72
C LEU A 226 7.91 1.66 -0.56
N TRP A 227 9.02 1.12 -0.07
CA TRP A 227 9.21 -0.32 0.10
C TRP A 227 8.22 -0.91 1.11
N MET A 228 7.52 -1.95 0.71
CA MET A 228 6.77 -2.80 1.64
C MET A 228 7.72 -3.81 2.26
N VAL A 229 7.99 -3.67 3.54
CA VAL A 229 8.89 -4.55 4.29
C VAL A 229 8.37 -5.98 4.27
N ARG A 230 9.24 -6.95 3.92
CA ARG A 230 8.85 -8.35 3.71
C ARG A 230 9.34 -9.31 4.80
N GLY A 231 10.13 -8.83 5.74
CA GLY A 231 10.66 -9.67 6.81
C GLY A 231 11.57 -8.92 7.77
N TYR A 232 12.19 -9.72 8.64
CA TYR A 232 13.28 -9.32 9.53
C TYR A 232 14.52 -10.09 9.13
N ASP A 233 15.67 -9.50 9.30
CA ASP A 233 16.96 -10.15 9.18
C ASP A 233 17.27 -11.05 10.40
N ASP A 234 18.43 -11.67 10.40
CA ASP A 234 18.88 -12.57 11.47
C ASP A 234 19.13 -11.83 12.82
N THR A 235 19.22 -10.50 12.81
CA THR A 235 19.38 -9.67 14.03
C THR A 235 18.03 -9.20 14.57
N GLY A 236 16.94 -9.41 13.83
CA GLY A 236 15.60 -8.95 14.16
C GLY A 236 15.29 -7.53 13.69
N GLU A 237 16.15 -6.95 12.85
CA GLU A 237 15.91 -5.66 12.20
C GLU A 237 15.06 -5.83 10.94
N LEU A 238 14.33 -4.77 10.56
CA LEU A 238 13.52 -4.77 9.35
C LEU A 238 14.41 -4.86 8.10
N ILE A 239 14.12 -5.79 7.20
CA ILE A 239 14.78 -5.84 5.89
C ILE A 239 14.30 -4.67 5.05
N MET A 240 15.13 -3.63 5.02
CA MET A 240 14.92 -2.43 4.22
C MET A 240 15.32 -2.68 2.77
N TRP A 241 14.96 -1.75 1.89
CA TRP A 241 15.45 -1.79 0.52
C TRP A 241 16.95 -1.45 0.49
N GLU A 242 17.74 -2.26 -0.24
CA GLU A 242 19.19 -2.14 -0.40
C GLU A 242 19.58 -1.84 -1.86
#